data_306397c095dcc69df89507349213b905
#
_entry.id   306397c095dcc69df89507349213b905
#
_cell.length_a   1.000
_cell.length_b   1.000
_cell.length_c   1.000
_cell.angle_alpha   90.00
_cell.angle_beta   90.00
_cell.angle_gamma   90.00
#
_symmetry.space_group_name_H-M   'P 1'
#
loop_
_entity.id
_entity.type
_entity.pdbx_description
1 polymer ?
#
loop_
_entity_poly.entity_id
_entity_poly.type
_entity_poly.pdbx_seq_one_letter_code
_entity_poly.pdbx_strand_id
1 'polypeptide(L)' 'MSKYFKILQTVKKVIYTVLECPTPEAPMRGMIRSEGPYMQGDRLYVECAYGYSMIGKHELVCMQNGVWSDPMPICSSKFH' A
#
# COMPACT_ATOMS: atom_id res chain seq x y z
N MET A 1 -3.54 -12.02 -14.03
CA MET A 1 -2.58 -12.43 -13.01
C MET A 1 -3.28 -12.63 -11.68
N SER A 2 -3.04 -13.74 -11.06
CA SER A 2 -3.75 -14.09 -9.83
C SER A 2 -3.16 -13.37 -8.64
N LYS A 3 -4.03 -12.89 -7.77
CA LYS A 3 -3.63 -12.28 -6.52
C LYS A 3 -3.83 -13.21 -5.35
N TYR A 4 -4.19 -14.45 -5.64
CA TYR A 4 -4.50 -15.42 -4.60
C TYR A 4 -3.48 -16.51 -4.58
N PHE A 5 -3.14 -16.97 -3.40
CA PHE A 5 -2.36 -18.16 -3.23
C PHE A 5 -3.26 -19.27 -2.79
N LYS A 6 -3.02 -20.43 -3.38
CA LYS A 6 -3.77 -21.61 -3.01
C LYS A 6 -2.99 -22.34 -1.94
N ILE A 7 -3.60 -22.46 -0.77
CA ILE A 7 -2.97 -23.12 0.35
C ILE A 7 -3.59 -24.49 0.48
N LEU A 8 -2.76 -25.51 0.27
CA LEU A 8 -3.24 -26.87 0.32
C LEU A 8 -3.26 -27.35 1.76
N GLN A 9 -4.41 -27.75 2.21
CA GLN A 9 -4.58 -28.25 3.55
C GLN A 9 -4.55 -29.76 3.55
N THR A 10 -4.09 -30.32 4.64
CA THR A 10 -4.12 -31.76 4.79
C THR A 10 -5.54 -32.28 4.91
N VAL A 11 -6.42 -31.45 5.41
CA VAL A 11 -7.83 -31.80 5.39
C VAL A 11 -8.34 -31.54 3.99
N LYS A 12 -9.54 -31.81 3.76
CA LYS A 12 -10.05 -31.79 2.42
C LYS A 12 -10.30 -30.41 1.87
N LYS A 13 -9.93 -29.40 2.54
CA LYS A 13 -10.32 -28.05 2.17
C LYS A 13 -9.17 -27.29 1.54
N VAL A 14 -9.45 -26.62 0.47
CA VAL A 14 -8.49 -25.73 -0.15
C VAL A 14 -8.88 -24.31 0.20
N ILE A 15 -7.92 -23.56 0.72
CA ILE A 15 -8.15 -22.20 1.14
C ILE A 15 -7.39 -21.27 0.22
N TYR A 16 -8.09 -20.27 -0.27
CA TYR A 16 -7.45 -19.22 -1.05
C TYR A 16 -7.25 -18.02 -0.17
N THR A 17 -6.02 -17.60 -0.05
CA THR A 17 -5.67 -16.47 0.76
C THR A 17 -5.23 -15.33 -0.13
N VAL A 18 -5.85 -14.17 0.08
CA VAL A 18 -5.46 -12.97 -0.64
C VAL A 18 -4.30 -12.35 0.09
N LEU A 19 -3.14 -12.33 -0.54
CA LEU A 19 -1.93 -11.79 0.05
C LEU A 19 -1.67 -10.41 -0.54
N GLU A 20 -2.62 -9.52 -0.33
CA GLU A 20 -2.45 -8.18 -0.84
C GLU A 20 -2.85 -7.17 0.21
N CYS A 21 -2.22 -6.02 0.17
CA CYS A 21 -2.54 -4.93 1.05
C CYS A 21 -3.67 -4.13 0.46
N PRO A 22 -4.53 -3.57 1.30
CA PRO A 22 -5.61 -2.73 0.80
C PRO A 22 -5.04 -1.47 0.16
N THR A 23 -5.70 -1.02 -0.90
CA THR A 23 -5.29 0.21 -1.55
C THR A 23 -5.72 1.38 -0.68
N PRO A 24 -4.78 2.15 -0.14
CA PRO A 24 -5.15 3.26 0.71
C PRO A 24 -5.57 4.46 -0.10
N GLU A 25 -6.21 5.40 0.58
CA GLU A 25 -6.55 6.65 -0.05
C GLU A 25 -5.35 7.56 -0.06
N ALA A 26 -5.19 8.28 -1.16
CA ALA A 26 -4.12 9.26 -1.25
C ALA A 26 -4.32 10.34 -0.20
N PRO A 27 -3.23 10.91 0.33
CA PRO A 27 -3.39 12.01 1.27
C PRO A 27 -3.93 13.24 0.57
N MET A 28 -4.53 14.12 1.36
CA MET A 28 -5.00 15.38 0.81
C MET A 28 -3.82 16.13 0.20
N ARG A 29 -3.99 16.64 -1.00
CA ARG A 29 -2.94 17.36 -1.73
C ARG A 29 -1.79 16.46 -2.14
N GLY A 30 -2.06 15.16 -2.25
CA GLY A 30 -1.06 14.22 -2.69
C GLY A 30 -1.66 13.20 -3.61
N MET A 31 -0.80 12.35 -4.14
CA MET A 31 -1.23 11.31 -5.04
C MET A 31 -0.36 10.08 -4.86
N ILE A 32 -0.92 8.94 -5.17
CA ILE A 32 -0.18 7.69 -5.17
C ILE A 32 0.31 7.46 -6.58
N ARG A 33 1.62 7.30 -6.72
CA ARG A 33 2.24 7.20 -8.03
C ARG A 33 2.25 5.78 -8.59
N SER A 34 2.07 4.81 -7.74
CA SER A 34 2.07 3.42 -8.19
C SER A 34 0.64 2.93 -8.31
N GLU A 35 0.47 1.84 -9.03
CA GLU A 35 -0.85 1.27 -9.24
C GLU A 35 -0.94 -0.06 -8.53
N GLY A 36 -2.08 -0.25 -7.89
CA GLY A 36 -2.38 -1.53 -7.30
C GLY A 36 -2.91 -2.51 -8.33
N PRO A 37 -3.31 -3.66 -7.87
CA PRO A 37 -3.30 -4.08 -6.46
C PRO A 37 -1.89 -4.36 -5.97
N TYR A 38 -1.73 -4.32 -4.65
CA TYR A 38 -0.42 -4.43 -4.04
C TYR A 38 -0.31 -5.75 -3.32
N MET A 39 0.68 -6.53 -3.74
CA MET A 39 0.97 -7.81 -3.13
C MET A 39 2.06 -7.64 -2.09
N GLN A 40 2.22 -8.65 -1.26
CA GLN A 40 3.29 -8.68 -0.29
C GLN A 40 4.62 -8.36 -0.97
N GLY A 41 5.35 -7.42 -0.43
CA GLY A 41 6.63 -7.00 -0.99
C GLY A 41 6.55 -5.86 -1.97
N ASP A 42 5.35 -5.56 -2.44
CA ASP A 42 5.18 -4.45 -3.37
C ASP A 42 5.31 -3.12 -2.64
N ARG A 43 5.68 -2.11 -3.40
CA ARG A 43 5.90 -0.79 -2.84
C ARG A 43 4.89 0.19 -3.43
N LEU A 44 4.51 1.11 -2.59
CA LEU A 44 3.58 2.16 -2.95
C LEU A 44 4.30 3.48 -2.75
N TYR A 45 4.22 4.35 -3.75
CA TYR A 45 4.93 5.62 -3.72
C TYR A 45 3.93 6.76 -3.66
N VAL A 46 4.22 7.71 -2.79
CA VAL A 46 3.35 8.86 -2.57
C VAL A 46 4.09 10.12 -2.96
N GLU A 47 3.37 11.03 -3.56
CA GLU A 47 3.94 12.30 -3.98
C GLU A 47 3.00 13.42 -3.55
N CYS A 48 3.57 14.51 -3.08
CA CYS A 48 2.77 15.65 -2.68
C CYS A 48 2.69 16.65 -3.82
N ALA A 49 1.60 17.39 -3.86
CA ALA A 49 1.40 18.39 -4.89
C ALA A 49 2.44 19.51 -4.74
N TYR A 50 2.64 20.23 -5.82
CA TYR A 50 3.57 21.35 -5.82
C TYR A 50 3.19 22.35 -4.73
N GLY A 51 4.19 22.78 -4.00
CA GLY A 51 3.94 23.70 -2.89
C GLY A 51 3.66 23.02 -1.58
N TYR A 52 3.67 21.70 -1.58
CA TYR A 52 3.45 20.93 -0.35
C TYR A 52 4.67 20.10 -0.05
N SER A 53 4.96 19.94 1.21
CA SER A 53 6.06 19.07 1.64
C SER A 53 5.49 17.86 2.35
N MET A 54 6.22 16.76 2.26
CA MET A 54 5.75 15.51 2.80
C MET A 54 6.25 15.33 4.22
N ILE A 55 5.35 14.91 5.09
CA ILE A 55 5.68 14.53 6.45
C ILE A 55 5.42 13.04 6.53
N GLY A 56 6.49 12.27 6.69
CA GLY A 56 6.40 10.83 6.68
C GLY A 56 7.22 10.26 5.56
N LYS A 57 7.04 8.97 5.33
CA LYS A 57 7.80 8.28 4.30
C LYS A 57 7.03 8.31 2.99
N HIS A 58 7.76 8.52 1.90
CA HIS A 58 7.14 8.55 0.59
C HIS A 58 6.98 7.16 0.00
N GLU A 59 7.55 6.16 0.64
CA GLU A 59 7.50 4.79 0.15
C GLU A 59 6.97 3.89 1.24
N LEU A 60 5.90 3.15 0.93
CA LEU A 60 5.33 2.18 1.85
C LEU A 60 5.49 0.81 1.23
N VAL A 61 5.71 -0.19 2.08
CA VAL A 61 5.90 -1.55 1.62
C VAL A 61 4.75 -2.40 2.14
N CYS A 62 4.20 -3.22 1.27
CA CYS A 62 3.16 -4.15 1.67
C CYS A 62 3.81 -5.28 2.45
N MET A 63 3.46 -5.40 3.70
CA MET A 63 4.09 -6.35 4.59
C MET A 63 3.40 -7.68 4.55
N GLN A 64 4.00 -8.62 5.26
CA GLN A 64 3.60 -10.01 5.19
C GLN A 64 2.17 -10.26 5.63
N ASN A 65 1.65 -9.46 6.52
CA ASN A 65 0.32 -9.68 7.06
C ASN A 65 -0.76 -8.91 6.30
N GLY A 66 -0.42 -8.36 5.16
CA GLY A 66 -1.38 -7.55 4.43
C GLY A 66 -1.54 -6.17 5.01
N VAL A 67 -0.55 -5.71 5.75
CA VAL A 67 -0.57 -4.36 6.31
C VAL A 67 0.60 -3.58 5.73
N TRP A 68 0.46 -2.26 5.71
CA TRP A 68 1.50 -1.41 5.19
C TRP A 68 2.56 -1.16 6.24
N SER A 69 3.78 -0.97 5.79
CA SER A 69 4.92 -0.81 6.69
C SER A 69 4.84 0.48 7.50
N ASP A 70 4.20 1.49 6.95
CA ASP A 70 4.16 2.80 7.55
C ASP A 70 2.81 3.43 7.27
N PRO A 71 2.41 4.43 8.06
CA PRO A 71 1.18 5.14 7.76
C PRO A 71 1.35 6.02 6.53
N MET A 72 0.23 6.38 5.93
CA MET A 72 0.24 7.28 4.79
C MET A 72 0.81 8.63 5.21
N PRO A 73 1.75 9.17 4.46
CA PRO A 73 2.33 10.45 4.81
C PRO A 73 1.33 11.59 4.65
N ILE A 74 1.68 12.72 5.20
CA ILE A 74 0.85 13.90 5.15
C ILE A 74 1.52 14.92 4.25
N CYS A 75 0.73 15.55 3.39
CA CYS A 75 1.24 16.63 2.55
C CYS A 75 0.85 17.94 3.19
N SER A 76 1.85 18.69 3.64
CA SER A 76 1.64 19.91 4.39
C SER A 76 2.07 21.09 3.55
N SER A 77 1.30 22.18 3.67
CA SER A 77 1.60 23.37 2.90
C SER A 77 2.96 23.93 3.32
N LYS A 78 3.73 24.35 2.35
CA LYS A 78 4.99 25.03 2.61
C LYS A 78 4.75 26.49 2.95
N PHE A 79 3.57 26.97 2.64
CA PHE A 79 3.24 28.39 2.85
C PHE A 79 2.18 28.49 3.94
N HIS A 80 2.36 29.42 4.80
CA HIS A 80 1.44 29.61 5.93
C HIS A 80 0.74 30.93 5.83
#